data_6dddb4c0ff84e662ae634b9862ea8360
#
_entry.id   6dddb4c0ff84e662ae634b9862ea8360
#
_cell.length_a   1.000
_cell.length_b   1.000
_cell.length_c   1.000
_cell.angle_alpha   90.00
_cell.angle_beta   90.00
_cell.angle_gamma   90.00
#
_symmetry.space_group_name_H-M   'P 1'
#
loop_
_entity.id
_entity.type
_entity.pdbx_description
1 polymer ?
#
loop_
_entity_poly.entity_id
_entity_poly.type
_entity_poly.pdbx_seq_one_letter_code
_entity_poly.pdbx_strand_id
1 'polypeptide(L)'
;LDLVKDGPHGLVGGTTGSGKSEFLRSLVAGLATHNDPTRLNFILIDFKGGAAFKACERLPHTIGTISNLDEQLANRALISLEAEMERRQRLFAAAGEGVDNITEYLATNPPEPMPRLLLVIDEFAMLAKDFPDVLSSLVSVGAVGRTLGVHMILATQRPAGVVNNDILANTNLRVALRVQSKEDSSNVIEVPDAASIERSQMGRAYIKLGQTDITPIQTALVTGFS
;
A
#
# COMPACT_ATOMS: atom_id res chain seq x y z
N LEU A 1 6.03 9.10 -7.89
CA LEU A 1 5.18 8.95 -6.72
C LEU A 1 6.01 9.06 -5.45
N ASP A 2 5.59 9.89 -4.53
CA ASP A 2 6.24 10.09 -3.24
C ASP A 2 5.21 9.83 -2.12
N LEU A 3 5.30 8.67 -1.46
CA LEU A 3 4.34 8.29 -0.42
C LEU A 3 4.34 9.24 0.79
N VAL A 4 5.39 10.00 1.00
CA VAL A 4 5.44 10.99 2.09
C VAL A 4 4.65 12.24 1.72
N LYS A 5 4.71 12.67 0.45
CA LYS A 5 4.04 13.88 -0.07
C LYS A 5 2.66 13.59 -0.60
N ASP A 6 2.53 12.54 -1.43
CA ASP A 6 1.31 12.21 -2.17
C ASP A 6 0.41 11.24 -1.40
N GLY A 7 0.95 10.56 -0.36
CA GLY A 7 0.26 9.61 0.50
C GLY A 7 -0.20 10.20 1.83
N PRO A 8 -0.28 9.49 2.91
CA PRO A 8 0.60 8.37 3.33
C PRO A 8 0.19 6.99 2.82
N HIS A 9 -1.04 6.81 2.36
CA HIS A 9 -1.54 5.52 1.93
C HIS A 9 -2.12 5.62 0.52
N GLY A 10 -2.15 4.47 -0.17
CA GLY A 10 -2.64 4.38 -1.53
C GLY A 10 -3.72 3.31 -1.72
N LEU A 11 -4.62 3.56 -2.66
CA LEU A 11 -5.65 2.65 -3.13
C LEU A 11 -5.39 2.32 -4.60
N VAL A 12 -5.39 1.03 -4.95
CA VAL A 12 -5.16 0.55 -6.31
C VAL A 12 -6.31 -0.33 -6.76
N GLY A 13 -7.04 0.11 -7.77
CA GLY A 13 -8.09 -0.67 -8.42
C GLY A 13 -7.64 -1.23 -9.77
N GLY A 14 -8.02 -2.47 -10.09
CA GLY A 14 -7.72 -3.02 -11.41
C GLY A 14 -8.16 -4.47 -11.55
N THR A 15 -8.95 -4.78 -12.59
CA THR A 15 -9.46 -6.12 -12.85
C THR A 15 -8.34 -7.09 -13.30
N THR A 16 -8.65 -8.36 -13.36
CA THR A 16 -7.73 -9.39 -13.87
C THR A 16 -7.23 -9.03 -15.28
N GLY A 17 -5.92 -9.15 -15.50
CA GLY A 17 -5.27 -8.80 -16.77
C GLY A 17 -5.16 -7.30 -17.06
N SER A 18 -5.43 -6.43 -16.09
CA SER A 18 -5.21 -4.99 -16.22
C SER A 18 -3.75 -4.56 -16.04
N GLY A 19 -2.91 -5.41 -15.46
CA GLY A 19 -1.53 -5.08 -15.09
C GLY A 19 -1.36 -4.68 -13.61
N LYS A 20 -2.40 -4.86 -12.76
CA LYS A 20 -2.35 -4.48 -11.34
C LYS A 20 -1.16 -5.07 -10.58
N SER A 21 -0.94 -6.38 -10.68
CA SER A 21 0.19 -7.03 -10.00
C SER A 21 1.55 -6.59 -10.54
N GLU A 22 1.65 -6.29 -11.86
CA GLU A 22 2.86 -5.70 -12.45
C GLU A 22 3.10 -4.28 -11.93
N PHE A 23 2.05 -3.48 -11.81
CA PHE A 23 2.15 -2.15 -11.18
C PHE A 23 2.66 -2.24 -9.75
N LEU A 24 2.11 -3.14 -8.92
CA LEU A 24 2.55 -3.32 -7.53
C LEU A 24 4.01 -3.77 -7.46
N ARG A 25 4.44 -4.69 -8.34
CA ARG A 25 5.85 -5.11 -8.43
C ARG A 25 6.76 -3.96 -8.87
N SER A 26 6.34 -3.19 -9.86
CA SER A 26 7.09 -2.01 -10.33
C SER A 26 7.23 -0.95 -9.24
N LEU A 27 6.17 -0.74 -8.45
CA LEU A 27 6.20 0.17 -7.31
C LEU A 27 7.20 -0.30 -6.25
N VAL A 28 7.14 -1.57 -5.84
CA VAL A 28 8.06 -2.16 -4.85
C VAL A 28 9.49 -2.12 -5.35
N ALA A 29 9.75 -2.53 -6.60
CA ALA A 29 11.08 -2.50 -7.21
C ALA A 29 11.63 -1.06 -7.31
N GLY A 30 10.82 -0.12 -7.75
CA GLY A 30 11.20 1.30 -7.84
C GLY A 30 11.56 1.89 -6.47
N LEU A 31 10.76 1.59 -5.46
CA LEU A 31 11.05 2.04 -4.09
C LEU A 31 12.32 1.39 -3.53
N ALA A 32 12.53 0.10 -3.79
CA ALA A 32 13.72 -0.62 -3.33
C ALA A 32 15.01 -0.11 -3.99
N THR A 33 14.96 0.29 -5.27
CA THR A 33 16.15 0.82 -5.97
C THR A 33 16.56 2.21 -5.51
N HIS A 34 15.63 2.98 -4.94
CA HIS A 34 15.89 4.37 -4.52
C HIS A 34 16.06 4.53 -3.01
N ASN A 35 15.88 3.47 -2.23
CA ASN A 35 15.98 3.51 -0.78
C ASN A 35 16.83 2.34 -0.28
N ASP A 36 17.64 2.59 0.72
CA ASP A 36 18.39 1.55 1.43
C ASP A 36 17.46 0.76 2.38
N PRO A 37 17.70 -0.55 2.64
CA PRO A 37 16.90 -1.34 3.59
C PRO A 37 16.87 -0.78 5.02
N THR A 38 17.85 0.04 5.40
CA THR A 38 17.82 0.76 6.68
C THR A 38 16.85 1.94 6.71
N ARG A 39 16.30 2.32 5.54
CA ARG A 39 15.37 3.44 5.37
C ARG A 39 13.95 3.02 5.02
N LEU A 40 13.80 1.86 4.37
CA LEU A 40 12.50 1.36 3.90
C LEU A 40 12.44 -0.15 3.97
N ASN A 41 11.38 -0.67 4.60
CA ASN A 41 11.08 -2.10 4.60
C ASN A 41 9.67 -2.38 4.06
N PHE A 42 9.47 -3.59 3.53
CA PHE A 42 8.20 -4.05 2.99
C PHE A 42 7.63 -5.21 3.79
N ILE A 43 6.30 -5.18 3.97
CA ILE A 43 5.48 -6.35 4.30
C ILE A 43 4.52 -6.55 3.12
N LEU A 44 4.62 -7.71 2.47
CA LEU A 44 3.89 -8.02 1.24
C LEU A 44 2.83 -9.07 1.55
N ILE A 45 1.56 -8.75 1.29
CA ILE A 45 0.41 -9.59 1.60
C ILE A 45 -0.36 -9.86 0.31
N ASP A 46 -0.47 -11.15 -0.06
CA ASP A 46 -1.20 -11.58 -1.25
C ASP A 46 -2.20 -12.67 -0.87
N PHE A 47 -3.48 -12.34 -0.87
CA PHE A 47 -4.56 -13.28 -0.56
C PHE A 47 -4.88 -14.28 -1.68
N LYS A 48 -4.25 -14.16 -2.85
CA LYS A 48 -4.50 -15.03 -4.02
C LYS A 48 -3.44 -16.11 -4.24
N GLY A 49 -2.68 -16.47 -3.22
CA GLY A 49 -1.73 -17.56 -3.30
C GLY A 49 -0.28 -17.15 -3.57
N GLY A 50 0.09 -15.90 -3.27
CA GLY A 50 1.49 -15.45 -3.20
C GLY A 50 2.18 -15.19 -4.53
N ALA A 51 1.48 -15.29 -5.66
CA ALA A 51 2.11 -15.12 -6.98
C ALA A 51 2.46 -13.65 -7.30
N ALA A 52 1.73 -12.69 -6.72
CA ALA A 52 1.92 -11.28 -7.01
C ALA A 52 3.30 -10.77 -6.60
N PHE A 53 3.82 -11.20 -5.45
CA PHE A 53 5.05 -10.68 -4.87
C PHE A 53 6.23 -11.66 -4.82
N LYS A 54 6.12 -12.85 -5.41
CA LYS A 54 7.18 -13.87 -5.34
C LYS A 54 8.56 -13.36 -5.77
N ALA A 55 8.63 -12.50 -6.78
CA ALA A 55 9.88 -11.89 -7.22
C ALA A 55 10.45 -10.87 -6.19
N CYS A 56 9.57 -10.28 -5.37
CA CYS A 56 9.95 -9.27 -4.37
C CYS A 56 10.35 -9.87 -3.02
N GLU A 57 10.09 -11.15 -2.77
CA GLU A 57 10.41 -11.83 -1.50
C GLU A 57 11.92 -11.83 -1.18
N ARG A 58 12.76 -11.82 -2.22
CA ARG A 58 14.23 -11.85 -2.09
C ARG A 58 14.88 -10.48 -1.91
N LEU A 59 14.09 -9.42 -1.98
CA LEU A 59 14.62 -8.07 -1.75
C LEU A 59 15.07 -7.94 -0.28
N PRO A 60 16.24 -7.35 0.00
CA PRO A 60 16.72 -7.14 1.37
C PRO A 60 15.79 -6.24 2.19
N HIS A 61 14.90 -5.52 1.54
CA HIS A 61 13.87 -4.67 2.15
C HIS A 61 12.66 -5.47 2.65
N THR A 62 12.43 -6.69 2.15
CA THR A 62 11.25 -7.48 2.47
C THR A 62 11.45 -8.22 3.79
N ILE A 63 10.77 -7.77 4.83
CA ILE A 63 10.85 -8.33 6.19
C ILE A 63 9.74 -9.32 6.49
N GLY A 64 8.71 -9.40 5.65
CA GLY A 64 7.61 -10.34 5.81
C GLY A 64 6.80 -10.51 4.54
N THR A 65 6.37 -11.76 4.29
CA THR A 65 5.43 -12.12 3.23
C THR A 65 4.32 -12.99 3.79
N ILE A 66 3.08 -12.71 3.39
CA ILE A 66 1.90 -13.47 3.81
C ILE A 66 1.13 -13.86 2.55
N SER A 67 1.05 -15.15 2.25
CA SER A 67 0.39 -15.67 1.04
C SER A 67 -0.88 -16.48 1.30
N ASN A 68 -1.06 -16.98 2.51
CA ASN A 68 -2.27 -17.68 2.94
C ASN A 68 -2.62 -17.18 4.34
N LEU A 69 -3.67 -16.37 4.42
CA LEU A 69 -4.08 -15.80 5.70
C LEU A 69 -5.22 -16.65 6.27
N ASP A 70 -4.97 -17.24 7.42
CA ASP A 70 -6.01 -17.67 8.36
C ASP A 70 -6.26 -16.58 9.40
N GLU A 71 -7.31 -16.73 10.18
CA GLU A 71 -7.69 -15.76 11.22
C GLU A 71 -6.58 -15.53 12.25
N GLN A 72 -5.87 -16.60 12.64
CA GLN A 72 -4.81 -16.51 13.63
C GLN A 72 -3.61 -15.71 13.09
N LEU A 73 -3.24 -15.94 11.83
CA LEU A 73 -2.14 -15.22 11.19
C LEU A 73 -2.50 -13.74 10.95
N ALA A 74 -3.76 -13.45 10.57
CA ALA A 74 -4.25 -12.09 10.41
C ALA A 74 -4.19 -11.31 11.73
N ASN A 75 -4.69 -11.90 12.81
CA ASN A 75 -4.66 -11.28 14.13
C ASN A 75 -3.21 -11.11 14.65
N ARG A 76 -2.33 -12.09 14.44
CA ARG A 76 -0.92 -11.97 14.81
C ARG A 76 -0.19 -10.87 14.06
N ALA A 77 -0.46 -10.73 12.76
CA ALA A 77 0.11 -9.66 11.94
C ALA A 77 -0.33 -8.28 12.44
N LEU A 78 -1.62 -8.13 12.77
CA LEU A 78 -2.17 -6.90 13.34
C LEU A 78 -1.52 -6.57 14.69
N ILE A 79 -1.48 -7.51 15.64
CA ILE A 79 -0.85 -7.33 16.96
C ILE A 79 0.63 -6.94 16.81
N SER A 80 1.34 -7.57 15.87
CA SER A 80 2.75 -7.24 15.60
C SER A 80 2.92 -5.81 15.06
N LEU A 81 2.00 -5.37 14.20
CA LEU A 81 2.00 -4.02 13.67
C LEU A 81 1.70 -2.98 14.75
N GLU A 82 0.68 -3.22 15.58
CA GLU A 82 0.32 -2.36 16.71
C GLU A 82 1.50 -2.25 17.71
N ALA A 83 2.14 -3.37 18.05
CA ALA A 83 3.32 -3.38 18.93
C ALA A 83 4.49 -2.57 18.33
N GLU A 84 4.73 -2.65 17.02
CA GLU A 84 5.75 -1.84 16.34
C GLU A 84 5.40 -0.36 16.39
N MET A 85 4.14 0.00 16.21
CA MET A 85 3.70 1.39 16.30
C MET A 85 3.89 1.96 17.69
N GLU A 86 3.53 1.20 18.75
CA GLU A 86 3.80 1.57 20.13
C GLU A 86 5.30 1.68 20.43
N ARG A 87 6.12 0.79 19.88
CA ARG A 87 7.58 0.87 20.00
C ARG A 87 8.09 2.19 19.42
N ARG A 88 7.62 2.58 18.24
CA ARG A 88 8.00 3.85 17.58
C ARG A 88 7.59 5.06 18.42
N GLN A 89 6.35 5.09 18.91
CA GLN A 89 5.88 6.17 19.79
C GLN A 89 6.74 6.31 21.04
N ARG A 90 7.08 5.19 21.69
CA ARG A 90 7.96 5.21 22.87
C ARG A 90 9.36 5.75 22.56
N LEU A 91 9.92 5.38 21.40
CA LEU A 91 11.23 5.88 20.99
C LEU A 91 11.20 7.37 20.67
N PHE A 92 10.12 7.89 20.05
CA PHE A 92 9.95 9.33 19.82
C PHE A 92 9.87 10.09 21.15
N ALA A 93 9.04 9.64 22.08
CA ALA A 93 8.93 10.24 23.41
C ALA A 93 10.26 10.21 24.20
N ALA A 94 11.06 9.17 24.05
CA ALA A 94 12.38 9.06 24.69
C ALA A 94 13.45 9.94 24.03
N ALA A 95 13.27 10.34 22.78
CA ALA A 95 14.23 11.16 22.04
C ALA A 95 14.20 12.65 22.42
N GLY A 96 13.14 13.10 23.10
CA GLY A 96 13.02 14.44 23.64
C GLY A 96 11.78 15.21 23.22
N GLU A 97 11.61 16.42 23.78
CA GLU A 97 10.50 17.32 23.40
C GLU A 97 10.60 17.74 21.92
N GLY A 98 9.46 17.76 21.23
CA GLY A 98 9.38 18.14 19.82
C GLY A 98 9.70 17.02 18.82
N VAL A 99 9.84 15.77 19.29
CA VAL A 99 10.00 14.59 18.42
C VAL A 99 8.66 13.85 18.32
N ASP A 100 7.82 14.33 17.40
CA ASP A 100 6.44 13.81 17.26
C ASP A 100 6.23 12.94 16.01
N ASN A 101 7.24 12.87 15.13
CA ASN A 101 7.16 12.08 13.91
C ASN A 101 8.52 11.48 13.52
N ILE A 102 8.46 10.51 12.59
CA ILE A 102 9.65 9.78 12.14
C ILE A 102 10.73 10.68 11.53
N THR A 103 10.37 11.78 10.88
CA THR A 103 11.33 12.69 10.25
C THR A 103 12.14 13.43 11.31
N GLU A 104 11.48 13.92 12.34
CA GLU A 104 12.12 14.55 13.51
C GLU A 104 12.97 13.53 14.27
N TYR A 105 12.45 12.32 14.48
CA TYR A 105 13.21 11.26 15.13
C TYR A 105 14.51 10.93 14.38
N LEU A 106 14.44 10.76 13.06
CA LEU A 106 15.63 10.46 12.25
C LEU A 106 16.63 11.63 12.23
N ALA A 107 16.17 12.87 12.41
CA ALA A 107 17.05 14.04 12.52
C ALA A 107 17.86 14.05 13.82
N THR A 108 17.48 13.30 14.85
CA THR A 108 18.26 13.14 16.09
C THR A 108 19.48 12.21 15.92
N ASN A 109 19.68 11.59 14.75
CA ASN A 109 20.73 10.59 14.49
C ASN A 109 20.66 9.43 15.50
N PRO A 110 19.56 8.70 15.58
CA PRO A 110 19.40 7.62 16.52
C PRO A 110 20.44 6.50 16.28
N PRO A 111 20.87 5.77 17.33
CA PRO A 111 21.91 4.74 17.22
C PRO A 111 21.47 3.55 16.36
N GLU A 112 20.16 3.29 16.28
CA GLU A 112 19.59 2.23 15.45
C GLU A 112 18.74 2.81 14.33
N PRO A 113 18.84 2.27 13.11
CA PRO A 113 17.99 2.71 12.01
C PRO A 113 16.53 2.41 12.32
N MET A 114 15.64 3.35 11.95
CA MET A 114 14.21 3.14 11.96
C MET A 114 13.68 3.28 10.53
N PRO A 115 13.60 2.19 9.76
CA PRO A 115 13.08 2.25 8.40
C PRO A 115 11.60 2.62 8.40
N ARG A 116 11.16 3.33 7.37
CA ARG A 116 9.74 3.42 7.05
C ARG A 116 9.23 2.03 6.69
N LEU A 117 8.00 1.73 7.05
CA LEU A 117 7.37 0.44 6.80
C LEU A 117 6.27 0.62 5.76
N LEU A 118 6.32 -0.13 4.67
CA LEU A 118 5.29 -0.16 3.65
C LEU A 118 4.61 -1.54 3.61
N LEU A 119 3.33 -1.56 3.95
CA LEU A 119 2.47 -2.72 3.77
C LEU A 119 1.84 -2.63 2.38
N VAL A 120 2.01 -3.67 1.56
CA VAL A 120 1.33 -3.80 0.26
C VAL A 120 0.40 -4.99 0.33
N ILE A 121 -0.90 -4.72 0.22
CA ILE A 121 -1.95 -5.73 0.38
C ILE A 121 -2.66 -5.91 -0.95
N ASP A 122 -2.39 -7.03 -1.62
CA ASP A 122 -3.12 -7.39 -2.85
C ASP A 122 -4.40 -8.14 -2.49
N GLU A 123 -5.51 -7.69 -3.08
CA GLU A 123 -6.87 -8.20 -2.87
C GLU A 123 -7.41 -8.02 -1.43
N PHE A 124 -7.32 -6.80 -0.90
CA PHE A 124 -7.85 -6.50 0.43
C PHE A 124 -9.37 -6.74 0.55
N ALA A 125 -10.09 -6.90 -0.56
CA ALA A 125 -11.50 -7.30 -0.56
C ALA A 125 -11.73 -8.64 0.15
N MET A 126 -10.75 -9.53 0.16
CA MET A 126 -10.82 -10.77 0.93
C MET A 126 -10.71 -10.52 2.43
N LEU A 127 -9.86 -9.58 2.85
CA LEU A 127 -9.85 -9.10 4.24
C LEU A 127 -11.20 -8.53 4.67
N ALA A 128 -11.78 -7.68 3.83
CA ALA A 128 -13.09 -7.07 4.11
C ALA A 128 -14.20 -8.11 4.30
N LYS A 129 -14.12 -9.19 3.53
CA LYS A 129 -15.11 -10.27 3.57
C LYS A 129 -14.90 -11.23 4.74
N ASP A 130 -13.67 -11.71 4.89
CA ASP A 130 -13.37 -12.84 5.78
C ASP A 130 -12.88 -12.37 7.17
N PHE A 131 -12.31 -11.15 7.27
CA PHE A 131 -11.74 -10.57 8.49
C PHE A 131 -12.04 -9.06 8.61
N PRO A 132 -13.31 -8.64 8.67
CA PRO A 132 -13.70 -7.22 8.66
C PRO A 132 -13.11 -6.42 9.83
N ASP A 133 -12.95 -7.02 11.00
CA ASP A 133 -12.35 -6.38 12.17
C ASP A 133 -10.86 -6.10 11.97
N VAL A 134 -10.13 -7.01 11.30
CA VAL A 134 -8.72 -6.81 10.94
C VAL A 134 -8.57 -5.67 9.94
N LEU A 135 -9.45 -5.59 8.93
CA LEU A 135 -9.43 -4.47 7.99
C LEU A 135 -9.71 -3.13 8.69
N SER A 136 -10.73 -3.08 9.56
CA SER A 136 -11.05 -1.86 10.32
C SER A 136 -9.89 -1.40 11.20
N SER A 137 -9.19 -2.33 11.84
CA SER A 137 -8.00 -2.05 12.65
C SER A 137 -6.84 -1.56 11.79
N LEU A 138 -6.60 -2.16 10.61
CA LEU A 138 -5.57 -1.69 9.67
C LEU A 138 -5.85 -0.27 9.16
N VAL A 139 -7.11 0.07 8.85
CA VAL A 139 -7.50 1.43 8.46
C VAL A 139 -7.25 2.41 9.61
N SER A 140 -7.56 2.02 10.85
CA SER A 140 -7.27 2.83 12.05
C SER A 140 -5.78 3.03 12.28
N VAL A 141 -4.98 1.99 12.09
CA VAL A 141 -3.51 2.06 12.07
C VAL A 141 -3.02 3.03 11.01
N GLY A 142 -3.66 3.03 9.83
CA GLY A 142 -3.39 3.96 8.75
C GLY A 142 -3.53 5.43 9.16
N ALA A 143 -4.54 5.77 9.94
CA ALA A 143 -4.79 7.15 10.36
C ALA A 143 -3.62 7.77 11.16
N VAL A 144 -2.93 6.97 11.98
CA VAL A 144 -1.74 7.40 12.76
C VAL A 144 -0.41 7.02 12.11
N GLY A 145 -0.43 6.12 11.14
CA GLY A 145 0.77 5.57 10.49
C GLY A 145 1.67 6.62 9.85
N ARG A 146 1.09 7.70 9.31
CA ARG A 146 1.85 8.79 8.67
C ARG A 146 2.95 9.34 9.56
N THR A 147 2.63 9.68 10.79
CA THR A 147 3.58 10.24 11.75
C THR A 147 4.64 9.22 12.16
N LEU A 148 4.25 7.96 12.26
CA LEU A 148 5.13 6.86 12.66
C LEU A 148 5.96 6.28 11.50
N GLY A 149 5.75 6.73 10.26
CA GLY A 149 6.43 6.22 9.08
C GLY A 149 5.92 4.84 8.64
N VAL A 150 4.64 4.54 8.89
CA VAL A 150 3.95 3.35 8.43
C VAL A 150 3.00 3.71 7.31
N HIS A 151 3.17 3.09 6.15
CA HIS A 151 2.42 3.35 4.93
C HIS A 151 1.71 2.09 4.47
N MET A 152 0.58 2.23 3.75
CA MET A 152 -0.15 1.10 3.19
C MET A 152 -0.55 1.36 1.74
N ILE A 153 -0.46 0.32 0.92
CA ILE A 153 -1.08 0.24 -0.41
C ILE A 153 -2.13 -0.86 -0.36
N LEU A 154 -3.38 -0.49 -0.51
CA LEU A 154 -4.52 -1.40 -0.58
C LEU A 154 -4.89 -1.62 -2.04
N ALA A 155 -4.83 -2.86 -2.52
CA ALA A 155 -5.16 -3.18 -3.89
C ALA A 155 -6.33 -4.16 -3.96
N THR A 156 -7.23 -3.98 -4.96
CA THR A 156 -8.36 -4.87 -5.19
C THR A 156 -8.73 -4.96 -6.67
N GLN A 157 -9.30 -6.09 -7.06
CA GLN A 157 -9.87 -6.27 -8.40
C GLN A 157 -11.29 -5.73 -8.53
N ARG A 158 -12.00 -5.62 -7.43
CA ARG A 158 -13.40 -5.15 -7.36
C ARG A 158 -13.53 -4.06 -6.30
N PRO A 159 -13.32 -2.81 -6.66
CA PRO A 159 -13.48 -1.68 -5.74
C PRO A 159 -14.91 -1.51 -5.23
N ALA A 160 -15.90 -1.76 -6.09
CA ALA A 160 -17.31 -1.62 -5.73
C ALA A 160 -17.69 -2.56 -4.58
N GLY A 161 -18.36 -2.01 -3.58
CA GLY A 161 -18.84 -2.74 -2.39
C GLY A 161 -17.77 -3.02 -1.31
N VAL A 162 -16.51 -2.65 -1.55
CA VAL A 162 -15.40 -2.84 -0.59
C VAL A 162 -14.78 -1.51 -0.17
N VAL A 163 -14.60 -0.60 -1.13
CA VAL A 163 -14.10 0.74 -0.87
C VAL A 163 -15.21 1.56 -0.20
N ASN A 164 -14.93 2.05 0.99
CA ASN A 164 -15.83 2.88 1.79
C ASN A 164 -15.19 4.24 2.11
N ASN A 165 -15.94 5.12 2.75
CA ASN A 165 -15.48 6.47 3.09
C ASN A 165 -14.26 6.46 4.02
N ASP A 166 -14.12 5.50 4.91
CA ASP A 166 -12.99 5.40 5.83
C ASP A 166 -11.69 5.06 5.09
N ILE A 167 -11.76 4.15 4.12
CA ILE A 167 -10.64 3.83 3.23
C ILE A 167 -10.27 5.04 2.38
N LEU A 168 -11.27 5.71 1.79
CA LEU A 168 -11.06 6.88 0.94
C LEU A 168 -10.46 8.06 1.71
N ALA A 169 -10.90 8.28 2.95
CA ALA A 169 -10.38 9.36 3.81
C ALA A 169 -8.90 9.18 4.14
N ASN A 170 -8.40 7.94 4.17
CA ASN A 170 -7.02 7.63 4.52
C ASN A 170 -6.11 7.36 3.31
N THR A 171 -6.66 7.27 2.09
CA THR A 171 -5.91 6.98 0.86
C THR A 171 -5.96 8.15 -0.12
N ASN A 172 -4.93 9.00 -0.11
CA ASN A 172 -4.84 10.16 -1.01
C ASN A 172 -4.23 9.81 -2.37
N LEU A 173 -3.32 8.83 -2.42
CA LEU A 173 -2.79 8.29 -3.65
C LEU A 173 -3.75 7.23 -4.18
N ARG A 174 -4.36 7.46 -5.34
CA ARG A 174 -5.31 6.52 -5.93
C ARG A 174 -4.92 6.19 -7.36
N VAL A 175 -4.92 4.91 -7.68
CA VAL A 175 -4.55 4.40 -9.00
C VAL A 175 -5.65 3.47 -9.50
N ALA A 176 -6.21 3.77 -10.64
CA ALA A 176 -7.16 2.90 -11.33
C ALA A 176 -6.57 2.44 -12.67
N LEU A 177 -6.20 1.16 -12.73
CA LEU A 177 -5.99 0.47 -13.99
C LEU A 177 -7.36 0.14 -14.61
N ARG A 178 -7.39 -0.60 -15.73
CA ARG A 178 -8.66 -1.04 -16.31
C ARG A 178 -9.52 -1.76 -15.27
N VAL A 179 -10.76 -1.31 -15.13
CA VAL A 179 -11.79 -1.89 -14.26
C VAL A 179 -12.98 -2.37 -15.08
N GLN A 180 -13.94 -3.06 -14.45
CA GLN A 180 -15.07 -3.65 -15.17
C GLN A 180 -16.22 -2.69 -15.40
N SER A 181 -16.42 -1.74 -14.49
CA SER A 181 -17.55 -0.82 -14.52
C SER A 181 -17.14 0.62 -14.26
N LYS A 182 -18.00 1.56 -14.68
CA LYS A 182 -17.84 2.98 -14.34
C LYS A 182 -17.89 3.20 -12.82
N GLU A 183 -18.70 2.40 -12.12
CA GLU A 183 -18.79 2.43 -10.66
C GLU A 183 -17.47 2.04 -10.01
N ASP A 184 -16.83 0.95 -10.46
CA ASP A 184 -15.49 0.56 -9.98
C ASP A 184 -14.46 1.67 -10.16
N SER A 185 -14.48 2.34 -11.32
CA SER A 185 -13.60 3.49 -11.57
C SER A 185 -13.88 4.63 -10.61
N SER A 186 -15.14 5.01 -10.48
CA SER A 186 -15.56 6.12 -9.61
C SER A 186 -15.27 5.85 -8.13
N ASN A 187 -15.37 4.60 -7.69
CA ASN A 187 -15.01 4.21 -6.32
C ASN A 187 -13.51 4.35 -6.00
N VAL A 188 -12.64 4.40 -7.01
CA VAL A 188 -11.20 4.59 -6.81
C VAL A 188 -10.80 6.03 -7.07
N ILE A 189 -11.07 6.55 -8.28
CA ILE A 189 -10.56 7.85 -8.74
C ILE A 189 -11.63 8.92 -8.89
N GLU A 190 -12.89 8.64 -8.50
CA GLU A 190 -14.05 9.55 -8.55
C GLU A 190 -14.49 9.96 -9.95
N VAL A 191 -13.92 9.36 -11.00
CA VAL A 191 -14.31 9.53 -12.41
C VAL A 191 -14.43 8.18 -13.11
N PRO A 192 -15.23 8.05 -14.19
CA PRO A 192 -15.50 6.77 -14.84
C PRO A 192 -14.41 6.29 -15.81
N ASP A 193 -13.35 7.04 -16.00
CA ASP A 193 -12.39 6.96 -17.11
C ASP A 193 -11.65 5.63 -17.18
N ALA A 194 -11.32 5.02 -16.05
CA ALA A 194 -10.61 3.74 -16.02
C ALA A 194 -11.45 2.57 -16.58
N ALA A 195 -12.77 2.70 -16.63
CA ALA A 195 -13.65 1.71 -17.27
C ALA A 195 -13.53 1.72 -18.80
N SER A 196 -13.01 2.81 -19.39
CA SER A 196 -12.83 2.97 -20.84
C SER A 196 -11.47 2.46 -21.33
N ILE A 197 -10.58 2.04 -20.45
CA ILE A 197 -9.28 1.44 -20.82
C ILE A 197 -9.54 0.10 -21.49
N GLU A 198 -9.03 -0.07 -22.71
CA GLU A 198 -9.20 -1.30 -23.50
C GLU A 198 -8.37 -2.46 -22.94
N ARG A 199 -8.79 -3.70 -23.25
CA ARG A 199 -8.04 -4.91 -22.86
C ARG A 199 -6.63 -4.97 -23.44
N SER A 200 -6.44 -4.41 -24.61
CA SER A 200 -5.14 -4.30 -25.31
C SER A 200 -4.15 -3.37 -24.60
N GLN A 201 -4.65 -2.46 -23.77
CA GLN A 201 -3.87 -1.44 -23.08
C GLN A 201 -3.46 -1.88 -21.67
N MET A 202 -2.83 -3.05 -21.56
CA MET A 202 -2.35 -3.57 -20.28
C MET A 202 -1.35 -2.59 -19.63
N GLY A 203 -1.53 -2.31 -18.34
CA GLY A 203 -0.71 -1.35 -17.60
C GLY A 203 -1.10 0.12 -17.80
N ARG A 204 -2.08 0.41 -18.65
CA ARG A 204 -2.66 1.75 -18.71
C ARG A 204 -3.45 2.04 -17.45
N ALA A 205 -3.28 3.23 -16.88
CA ALA A 205 -3.92 3.60 -15.62
C ALA A 205 -4.15 5.11 -15.53
N TYR A 206 -4.97 5.49 -14.58
CA TYR A 206 -5.11 6.87 -14.12
C TYR A 206 -4.64 6.96 -12.68
N ILE A 207 -3.85 7.99 -12.36
CA ILE A 207 -3.47 8.35 -11.00
C ILE A 207 -4.24 9.58 -10.59
N LYS A 208 -4.84 9.53 -9.40
CA LYS A 208 -5.42 10.68 -8.73
C LYS A 208 -4.58 11.01 -7.50
N LEU A 209 -4.07 12.24 -7.43
CA LEU A 209 -3.34 12.81 -6.31
C LEU A 209 -4.18 13.97 -5.75
N GLY A 210 -4.60 13.85 -4.48
CA GLY A 210 -5.47 14.86 -3.88
C GLY A 210 -6.88 14.91 -4.50
N GLN A 211 -7.48 16.11 -4.52
CA GLN A 211 -8.90 16.25 -4.87
C GLN A 211 -9.20 16.34 -6.37
N THR A 212 -8.31 16.91 -7.18
CA THR A 212 -8.64 17.30 -8.57
C THR A 212 -7.74 16.73 -9.65
N ASP A 213 -6.49 16.37 -9.33
CA ASP A 213 -5.51 16.04 -10.35
C ASP A 213 -5.57 14.56 -10.74
N ILE A 214 -6.11 14.29 -11.93
CA ILE A 214 -6.15 12.96 -12.54
C ILE A 214 -5.21 12.94 -13.74
N THR A 215 -4.20 12.08 -13.67
CA THR A 215 -3.18 11.95 -14.71
C THR A 215 -3.20 10.56 -15.33
N PRO A 216 -3.34 10.43 -16.66
CA PRO A 216 -3.17 9.16 -17.34
C PRO A 216 -1.69 8.75 -17.35
N ILE A 217 -1.42 7.47 -17.06
CA ILE A 217 -0.08 6.91 -17.05
C ILE A 217 -0.02 5.56 -17.77
N GLN A 218 1.19 5.17 -18.17
CA GLN A 218 1.54 3.81 -18.54
C GLN A 218 2.49 3.25 -17.48
N THR A 219 2.13 2.14 -16.86
CA THR A 219 2.95 1.50 -15.84
C THR A 219 4.15 0.79 -16.47
N ALA A 220 5.26 0.72 -15.73
CA ALA A 220 6.42 -0.03 -16.15
C ALA A 220 6.21 -1.54 -15.99
N LEU A 221 6.93 -2.34 -16.76
CA LEU A 221 7.02 -3.79 -16.64
C LEU A 221 8.41 -4.12 -16.09
N VAL A 222 8.47 -4.74 -14.92
CA VAL A 222 9.74 -5.13 -14.27
C VAL A 222 10.02 -6.65 -14.34
N THR A 223 9.06 -7.42 -14.83
CA THR A 223 9.16 -8.87 -15.00
C THR A 223 9.04 -9.23 -16.47
N GLY A 224 9.77 -10.26 -16.93
CA GLY A 224 9.65 -10.79 -18.30
C GLY A 224 10.83 -10.56 -19.22
N PHE A 225 11.93 -10.01 -18.73
CA PHE A 225 13.21 -10.01 -19.45
C PHE A 225 14.13 -11.05 -18.80
N SER A 226 14.23 -12.21 -19.42
CA SER A 226 15.26 -13.23 -19.15
C SER A 226 16.36 -13.12 -20.18
#